data_1a8c8f23812facc687453b971f6fa3a2
#
_entry.id   1a8c8f23812facc687453b971f6fa3a2
#
_cell.length_a   1.000
_cell.length_b   1.000
_cell.length_c   1.000
_cell.angle_alpha   90.00
_cell.angle_beta   90.00
_cell.angle_gamma   90.00
#
_symmetry.space_group_name_H-M   'P 1'
#
loop_
_entity.id
_entity.type
_entity.pdbx_description
1 polymer ?
#
loop_
_entity_poly.entity_id
_entity_poly.type
_entity_poly.pdbx_seq_one_letter_code
_entity_poly.pdbx_strand_id
1 'polypeptide(L)'
;MALRVRQQRGVMVEYKGSGVVLDPTGNGHGYPVFVSHAHADHAAAFKYPDRQKYATEETYQLLHSLGWKHLDNWQSIKLSDKIKIDDIVIHIHNAGHVLGSVQFEVNTPEGTVLYTGDIGLEESYTMHPAEPVDCDILVVETTFGAPMFTFPKRRDIALDIVRWATMEAIPAGRIPTLKTDSIGNAQEIIRIFNTLTKLPVVTTKSATKVSDVYKCFGHNLEYYDYKSPEGEELLESGKCAIISPKGSKLPNENLDPALASGWAVLFKGRQRAFALSDHADFKSLLSFIRHCKPKRVLTFHGGTMTKEFPEYIRKKLGVEARPLTSKEETLNGTIQHGESRIKACVNQLLRTIRIPGFEYGTPWLEKELAKQGYSSGETEETIDFLVGRGILVKTEKGVKMS
;
A
#
# COMPACT_ATOMS: atom_id res chain seq x y z
N MET A 1 13.69 -4.06 27.08
CA MET A 1 13.84 -4.39 25.64
C MET A 1 13.25 -3.24 24.86
N ALA A 2 13.96 -2.78 23.82
CA ALA A 2 13.62 -1.57 23.08
C ALA A 2 12.46 -1.80 22.11
N LEU A 3 11.73 -0.71 21.78
CA LEU A 3 10.83 -0.63 20.64
C LEU A 3 11.63 -0.89 19.36
N ARG A 4 11.16 -1.81 18.51
CA ARG A 4 11.84 -2.23 17.28
C ARG A 4 10.89 -2.19 16.11
N VAL A 5 11.39 -1.70 14.98
CA VAL A 5 10.68 -1.68 13.71
C VAL A 5 11.55 -2.32 12.64
N ARG A 6 10.99 -3.21 11.83
CA ARG A 6 11.71 -3.87 10.73
C ARG A 6 10.80 -4.34 9.63
N GLN A 7 11.35 -4.58 8.45
CA GLN A 7 10.64 -5.23 7.36
C GLN A 7 10.73 -6.75 7.52
N GLN A 8 9.60 -7.41 7.68
CA GLN A 8 9.51 -8.88 7.71
C GLN A 8 8.25 -9.34 6.99
N ARG A 9 8.31 -9.35 5.64
CA ARG A 9 7.14 -9.57 4.79
C ARG A 9 5.94 -8.69 5.16
N GLY A 10 6.20 -7.44 5.47
CA GLY A 10 5.31 -6.41 6.00
C GLY A 10 6.09 -5.54 6.96
N VAL A 11 5.45 -4.61 7.62
CA VAL A 11 6.07 -3.78 8.66
C VAL A 11 5.81 -4.39 10.02
N MET A 12 6.85 -4.89 10.67
CA MET A 12 6.77 -5.46 12.01
C MET A 12 7.16 -4.42 13.05
N VAL A 13 6.33 -4.25 14.06
CA VAL A 13 6.61 -3.43 15.24
C VAL A 13 6.58 -4.32 16.48
N GLU A 14 7.67 -4.34 17.24
CA GLU A 14 7.85 -5.19 18.42
C GLU A 14 8.23 -4.37 19.65
N TYR A 15 7.70 -4.77 20.80
CA TYR A 15 8.03 -4.21 22.11
C TYR A 15 7.94 -5.29 23.17
N LYS A 16 9.02 -5.51 23.94
CA LYS A 16 9.12 -6.48 25.06
C LYS A 16 8.63 -7.92 24.76
N GLY A 17 8.80 -8.37 23.51
CA GLY A 17 8.41 -9.73 23.12
C GLY A 17 6.99 -9.82 22.53
N SER A 18 6.18 -8.78 22.67
CA SER A 18 4.91 -8.62 21.95
C SER A 18 5.14 -7.89 20.64
N GLY A 19 4.26 -8.07 19.66
CA GLY A 19 4.40 -7.40 18.38
C GLY A 19 3.13 -7.42 17.53
N VAL A 20 3.14 -6.60 16.49
CA VAL A 20 2.09 -6.54 15.46
C VAL A 20 2.75 -6.46 14.09
N VAL A 21 2.05 -6.95 13.07
CA VAL A 21 2.51 -6.87 11.68
C VAL A 21 1.48 -6.11 10.85
N LEU A 22 1.96 -5.09 10.16
CA LEU A 22 1.14 -4.18 9.34
C LEU A 22 1.35 -4.55 7.88
N ASP A 23 0.26 -4.77 7.15
CA ASP A 23 0.20 -5.17 5.74
C ASP A 23 1.18 -6.30 5.35
N PRO A 24 1.13 -7.47 6.00
CA PRO A 24 2.05 -8.54 5.64
C PRO A 24 1.68 -9.17 4.29
N THR A 25 2.71 -9.47 3.50
CA THR A 25 2.58 -10.27 2.26
C THR A 25 2.44 -11.77 2.54
N GLY A 26 2.37 -12.17 3.82
CA GLY A 26 2.30 -13.54 4.30
C GLY A 26 1.43 -13.68 5.55
N ASN A 27 1.70 -14.73 6.33
CA ASN A 27 0.89 -15.12 7.49
C ASN A 27 1.14 -14.32 8.79
N GLY A 28 1.90 -13.23 8.76
CA GLY A 28 2.16 -12.37 9.93
C GLY A 28 3.04 -13.02 11.02
N HIS A 29 3.76 -14.09 10.75
CA HIS A 29 4.74 -14.72 11.65
C HIS A 29 4.24 -15.07 13.07
N GLY A 30 2.93 -15.22 13.25
CA GLY A 30 2.34 -15.56 14.55
C GLY A 30 1.83 -14.35 15.34
N TYR A 31 2.08 -13.13 14.89
CA TYR A 31 1.59 -11.90 15.50
C TYR A 31 0.20 -11.49 14.93
N PRO A 32 -0.57 -10.69 15.69
CA PRO A 32 -1.76 -10.02 15.17
C PRO A 32 -1.44 -9.19 13.92
N VAL A 33 -2.31 -9.26 12.93
CA VAL A 33 -2.14 -8.63 11.62
C VAL A 33 -3.10 -7.46 11.46
N PHE A 34 -2.59 -6.33 11.00
CA PHE A 34 -3.38 -5.14 10.68
C PHE A 34 -3.28 -4.87 9.18
N VAL A 35 -4.42 -4.72 8.51
CA VAL A 35 -4.52 -4.47 7.06
C VAL A 35 -5.01 -3.06 6.85
N SER A 36 -4.21 -2.24 6.18
CA SER A 36 -4.49 -0.81 5.99
C SER A 36 -5.60 -0.53 4.98
N HIS A 37 -5.68 -1.31 3.89
CA HIS A 37 -6.69 -1.13 2.84
C HIS A 37 -6.80 -2.34 1.90
N ALA A 38 -7.72 -2.26 0.92
CA ALA A 38 -8.15 -3.40 0.11
C ALA A 38 -7.28 -3.70 -1.13
N HIS A 39 -6.19 -2.98 -1.41
CA HIS A 39 -5.29 -3.33 -2.51
C HIS A 39 -4.59 -4.66 -2.24
N ALA A 40 -4.37 -5.44 -3.29
CA ALA A 40 -3.99 -6.85 -3.17
C ALA A 40 -2.62 -7.09 -2.52
N ASP A 41 -1.71 -6.16 -2.63
CA ASP A 41 -0.37 -6.15 -2.04
C ASP A 41 -0.38 -5.82 -0.54
N HIS A 42 -1.40 -5.11 -0.04
CA HIS A 42 -1.62 -4.82 1.38
C HIS A 42 -2.53 -5.86 2.06
N ALA A 43 -3.55 -6.35 1.34
CA ALA A 43 -4.53 -7.29 1.87
C ALA A 43 -4.11 -8.77 1.81
N ALA A 44 -2.86 -9.08 1.46
CA ALA A 44 -2.40 -10.46 1.23
C ALA A 44 -2.58 -11.39 2.43
N ALA A 45 -2.62 -10.85 3.66
CA ALA A 45 -2.91 -11.61 4.88
C ALA A 45 -4.25 -12.34 4.87
N PHE A 46 -5.24 -11.84 4.13
CA PHE A 46 -6.55 -12.51 4.00
C PHE A 46 -6.49 -13.84 3.23
N LYS A 47 -5.38 -14.18 2.60
CA LYS A 47 -5.14 -15.51 2.03
C LYS A 47 -4.81 -16.57 3.10
N TYR A 48 -4.61 -16.17 4.35
CA TYR A 48 -4.26 -17.04 5.47
C TYR A 48 -5.37 -17.06 6.52
N PRO A 49 -6.32 -18.02 6.48
CA PRO A 49 -7.50 -18.03 7.33
C PRO A 49 -7.19 -18.16 8.82
N ASP A 50 -6.08 -18.82 9.19
CA ASP A 50 -5.74 -19.14 10.59
C ASP A 50 -5.21 -17.94 11.39
N ARG A 51 -5.13 -16.75 10.79
CA ARG A 51 -4.56 -15.56 11.46
C ARG A 51 -5.64 -14.58 11.86
N GLN A 52 -5.51 -14.06 13.08
CA GLN A 52 -6.32 -12.92 13.53
C GLN A 52 -5.91 -11.68 12.74
N LYS A 53 -6.85 -11.08 12.05
CA LYS A 53 -6.68 -9.88 11.24
C LYS A 53 -7.56 -8.75 11.76
N TYR A 54 -7.07 -7.53 11.63
CA TYR A 54 -7.80 -6.30 11.92
C TYR A 54 -7.84 -5.46 10.64
N ALA A 55 -9.03 -5.10 10.19
CA ALA A 55 -9.26 -4.28 9.01
C ALA A 55 -10.57 -3.49 9.17
N THR A 56 -10.76 -2.45 8.37
CA THR A 56 -12.06 -1.76 8.33
C THR A 56 -13.13 -2.62 7.65
N GLU A 57 -14.39 -2.38 7.97
CA GLU A 57 -15.52 -3.05 7.32
C GLU A 57 -15.51 -2.78 5.82
N GLU A 58 -15.19 -1.55 5.44
CA GLU A 58 -15.06 -1.12 4.05
C GLU A 58 -14.02 -1.95 3.29
N THR A 59 -12.83 -2.14 3.89
CA THR A 59 -11.77 -2.99 3.34
C THR A 59 -12.26 -4.43 3.14
N TYR A 60 -12.93 -4.99 4.13
CA TYR A 60 -13.50 -6.34 4.04
C TYR A 60 -14.52 -6.44 2.91
N GLN A 61 -15.48 -5.51 2.84
CA GLN A 61 -16.54 -5.52 1.83
C GLN A 61 -15.98 -5.35 0.40
N LEU A 62 -14.94 -4.55 0.22
CA LEU A 62 -14.24 -4.42 -1.05
C LEU A 62 -13.61 -5.75 -1.49
N LEU A 63 -12.88 -6.42 -0.60
CA LEU A 63 -12.27 -7.73 -0.87
C LEU A 63 -13.34 -8.78 -1.20
N HIS A 64 -14.43 -8.81 -0.42
CA HIS A 64 -15.54 -9.72 -0.64
C HIS A 64 -16.20 -9.49 -2.00
N SER A 65 -16.50 -8.25 -2.37
CA SER A 65 -17.11 -7.89 -3.66
C SER A 65 -16.25 -8.30 -4.85
N LEU A 66 -14.93 -8.25 -4.70
CA LEU A 66 -13.96 -8.69 -5.70
C LEU A 66 -13.77 -10.21 -5.76
N GLY A 67 -14.46 -10.96 -4.89
CA GLY A 67 -14.49 -12.41 -4.89
C GLY A 67 -13.30 -13.07 -4.17
N TRP A 68 -12.66 -12.34 -3.23
CA TRP A 68 -11.68 -12.96 -2.35
C TRP A 68 -12.33 -14.04 -1.50
N LYS A 69 -11.63 -15.15 -1.33
CA LYS A 69 -12.06 -16.30 -0.50
C LYS A 69 -11.31 -16.28 0.82
N HIS A 70 -11.83 -17.03 1.80
CA HIS A 70 -11.18 -17.22 3.11
C HIS A 70 -10.99 -15.91 3.91
N LEU A 71 -12.01 -15.04 3.87
CA LEU A 71 -12.04 -13.80 4.65
C LEU A 71 -12.38 -14.03 6.14
N ASP A 72 -11.94 -15.16 6.70
CA ASP A 72 -12.22 -15.59 8.07
C ASP A 72 -11.22 -14.98 9.08
N ASN A 73 -11.50 -15.16 10.38
CA ASN A 73 -10.65 -14.73 11.49
C ASN A 73 -10.18 -13.25 11.38
N TRP A 74 -11.15 -12.37 11.22
CA TRP A 74 -10.89 -10.94 11.23
C TRP A 74 -11.81 -10.21 12.21
N GLN A 75 -11.39 -9.04 12.62
CA GLN A 75 -12.13 -8.13 13.48
C GLN A 75 -12.21 -6.77 12.80
N SER A 76 -13.42 -6.23 12.72
CA SER A 76 -13.65 -4.89 12.22
C SER A 76 -13.04 -3.85 13.18
N ILE A 77 -12.35 -2.88 12.59
CA ILE A 77 -11.86 -1.67 13.26
C ILE A 77 -12.43 -0.44 12.57
N LYS A 78 -12.50 0.66 13.30
CA LYS A 78 -13.04 1.94 12.82
C LYS A 78 -12.06 3.06 13.11
N LEU A 79 -12.22 4.18 12.41
CA LEU A 79 -11.50 5.41 12.72
C LEU A 79 -11.69 5.77 14.21
N SER A 80 -10.61 6.21 14.83
CA SER A 80 -10.50 6.54 16.26
C SER A 80 -10.56 5.36 17.22
N ASP A 81 -10.67 4.10 16.74
CA ASP A 81 -10.55 2.93 17.62
C ASP A 81 -9.15 2.83 18.22
N LYS A 82 -9.08 2.15 19.38
CA LYS A 82 -7.85 1.82 20.11
C LYS A 82 -7.82 0.33 20.38
N ILE A 83 -6.90 -0.35 19.72
CA ILE A 83 -6.72 -1.80 19.89
C ILE A 83 -5.52 -2.03 20.80
N LYS A 84 -5.72 -2.76 21.89
CA LYS A 84 -4.65 -3.09 22.83
C LYS A 84 -4.14 -4.52 22.60
N ILE A 85 -2.85 -4.64 22.41
CA ILE A 85 -2.10 -5.91 22.31
C ILE A 85 -0.98 -5.85 23.34
N ASP A 86 -1.17 -6.43 24.50
CA ASP A 86 -0.26 -6.35 25.66
C ASP A 86 0.08 -4.88 26.03
N ASP A 87 1.36 -4.50 25.91
CA ASP A 87 1.85 -3.14 26.16
C ASP A 87 1.79 -2.22 24.92
N ILE A 88 1.29 -2.73 23.78
CA ILE A 88 1.13 -1.98 22.52
C ILE A 88 -0.32 -1.51 22.41
N VAL A 89 -0.51 -0.25 22.05
CA VAL A 89 -1.84 0.33 21.76
C VAL A 89 -1.82 0.90 20.34
N ILE A 90 -2.71 0.42 19.48
CA ILE A 90 -2.83 0.86 18.09
C ILE A 90 -4.03 1.80 17.97
N HIS A 91 -3.79 3.04 17.53
CA HIS A 91 -4.83 3.98 17.16
C HIS A 91 -5.01 3.99 15.64
N ILE A 92 -6.26 4.13 15.19
CA ILE A 92 -6.66 4.02 13.79
C ILE A 92 -7.00 5.42 13.26
N HIS A 93 -6.28 5.86 12.23
CA HIS A 93 -6.47 7.17 11.60
C HIS A 93 -6.82 7.03 10.11
N ASN A 94 -7.49 8.03 9.53
CA ASN A 94 -7.78 8.05 8.10
C ASN A 94 -6.50 8.15 7.27
N ALA A 95 -6.37 7.35 6.22
CA ALA A 95 -5.26 7.40 5.26
C ALA A 95 -5.61 8.18 3.98
N GLY A 96 -6.88 8.46 3.70
CA GLY A 96 -7.31 9.29 2.57
C GLY A 96 -7.05 8.71 1.19
N HIS A 97 -6.56 7.49 1.10
CA HIS A 97 -6.19 6.82 -0.16
C HIS A 97 -7.41 6.25 -0.88
N VAL A 98 -8.04 5.23 -0.34
CA VAL A 98 -9.26 4.62 -0.87
C VAL A 98 -10.27 4.38 0.24
N LEU A 99 -11.51 3.99 -0.10
CA LEU A 99 -12.55 3.66 0.88
C LEU A 99 -12.03 2.67 1.92
N GLY A 100 -12.14 3.02 3.20
CA GLY A 100 -11.71 2.20 4.33
C GLY A 100 -10.19 2.18 4.56
N SER A 101 -9.39 2.95 3.82
CA SER A 101 -7.95 3.03 4.04
C SER A 101 -7.61 3.73 5.37
N VAL A 102 -6.65 3.17 6.11
CA VAL A 102 -6.26 3.65 7.44
C VAL A 102 -4.75 3.69 7.63
N GLN A 103 -4.31 4.63 8.47
CA GLN A 103 -2.98 4.67 9.07
C GLN A 103 -3.03 3.99 10.45
N PHE A 104 -1.93 3.40 10.88
CA PHE A 104 -1.78 2.79 12.20
C PHE A 104 -0.74 3.54 13.03
N GLU A 105 -1.19 4.18 14.10
CA GLU A 105 -0.34 4.76 15.13
C GLU A 105 -0.11 3.72 16.23
N VAL A 106 1.07 3.15 16.28
CA VAL A 106 1.46 2.10 17.23
C VAL A 106 2.19 2.72 18.40
N ASN A 107 1.50 2.80 19.52
CA ASN A 107 2.00 3.41 20.76
C ASN A 107 2.55 2.36 21.70
N THR A 108 3.74 2.62 22.25
CA THR A 108 4.38 1.84 23.29
C THR A 108 4.86 2.79 24.41
N PRO A 109 5.17 2.29 25.61
CA PRO A 109 5.77 3.12 26.68
C PRO A 109 7.12 3.77 26.29
N GLU A 110 7.80 3.29 25.25
CA GLU A 110 9.09 3.81 24.79
C GLU A 110 8.94 4.87 23.68
N GLY A 111 7.89 4.78 22.87
CA GLY A 111 7.63 5.75 21.79
C GLY A 111 6.56 5.29 20.81
N THR A 112 6.32 6.14 19.82
CA THR A 112 5.24 6.01 18.84
C THR A 112 5.79 5.74 17.45
N VAL A 113 5.22 4.74 16.77
CA VAL A 113 5.46 4.43 15.36
C VAL A 113 4.18 4.74 14.57
N LEU A 114 4.25 5.61 13.57
CA LEU A 114 3.17 5.80 12.61
C LEU A 114 3.49 5.03 11.32
N TYR A 115 2.60 4.12 10.92
CA TYR A 115 2.60 3.47 9.62
C TYR A 115 1.48 4.04 8.76
N THR A 116 1.82 4.60 7.62
CA THR A 116 0.85 5.30 6.79
C THR A 116 -0.06 4.37 5.98
N GLY A 117 0.37 3.13 5.70
CA GLY A 117 -0.14 2.44 4.52
C GLY A 117 0.10 3.29 3.28
N ASP A 118 -0.76 3.19 2.29
CA ASP A 118 -0.81 4.14 1.18
C ASP A 118 -1.67 5.34 1.58
N ILE A 119 -1.24 6.56 1.23
CA ILE A 119 -1.89 7.80 1.69
C ILE A 119 -2.27 8.75 0.57
N GLY A 120 -3.48 9.30 0.69
CA GLY A 120 -3.97 10.44 -0.10
C GLY A 120 -3.93 11.72 0.74
N LEU A 121 -3.26 12.76 0.27
CA LEU A 121 -3.01 14.00 1.01
C LEU A 121 -3.72 15.23 0.42
N GLU A 122 -4.58 15.02 -0.55
CA GLU A 122 -5.39 16.03 -1.19
C GLU A 122 -6.87 15.65 -1.10
N GLU A 123 -7.74 16.62 -0.86
CA GLU A 123 -9.19 16.41 -0.94
C GLU A 123 -9.55 15.89 -2.33
N SER A 124 -10.19 14.72 -2.39
CA SER A 124 -10.65 14.12 -3.63
C SER A 124 -12.18 14.20 -3.77
N TYR A 125 -12.71 13.77 -4.90
CA TYR A 125 -14.17 13.72 -5.09
C TYR A 125 -14.84 12.60 -4.27
N THR A 126 -14.04 11.70 -3.67
CA THR A 126 -14.54 10.57 -2.88
C THR A 126 -13.93 10.45 -1.50
N MET A 127 -12.73 10.98 -1.26
CA MET A 127 -12.00 10.77 0.00
C MET A 127 -11.53 12.09 0.60
N HIS A 128 -11.60 12.19 1.94
CA HIS A 128 -10.93 13.24 2.70
C HIS A 128 -9.45 12.90 2.87
N PRO A 129 -8.54 13.88 2.85
CA PRO A 129 -7.11 13.65 2.97
C PRO A 129 -6.72 13.03 4.31
N ALA A 130 -5.59 12.31 4.32
CA ALA A 130 -4.98 11.89 5.57
C ALA A 130 -4.48 13.08 6.38
N GLU A 131 -4.70 13.02 7.70
CA GLU A 131 -4.14 13.99 8.64
C GLU A 131 -2.79 13.51 9.17
N PRO A 132 -1.80 14.41 9.34
CA PRO A 132 -0.55 14.06 9.96
C PRO A 132 -0.73 13.78 11.45
N VAL A 133 -0.03 12.77 11.96
CA VAL A 133 -0.01 12.37 13.36
C VAL A 133 1.41 12.50 13.88
N ASP A 134 1.61 13.17 15.01
CA ASP A 134 2.91 13.31 15.65
C ASP A 134 3.44 11.92 16.04
N CYS A 135 4.70 11.59 15.67
CA CYS A 135 5.27 10.29 15.96
C CYS A 135 6.81 10.35 16.14
N ASP A 136 7.39 9.35 16.78
CA ASP A 136 8.84 9.23 16.92
C ASP A 136 9.47 8.58 15.67
N ILE A 137 8.85 7.51 15.16
CA ILE A 137 9.27 6.83 13.93
C ILE A 137 8.10 6.86 12.95
N LEU A 138 8.34 7.39 11.75
CA LEU A 138 7.39 7.38 10.66
C LEU A 138 7.80 6.31 9.64
N VAL A 139 6.94 5.35 9.38
CA VAL A 139 7.05 4.41 8.25
C VAL A 139 6.10 4.89 7.16
N VAL A 140 6.63 5.38 6.05
CA VAL A 140 5.87 6.08 5.02
C VAL A 140 6.03 5.43 3.65
N GLU A 141 4.92 5.36 2.90
CA GLU A 141 4.93 4.98 1.49
C GLU A 141 5.77 5.95 0.64
N THR A 142 6.24 5.48 -0.50
CA THR A 142 7.08 6.28 -1.42
C THR A 142 6.73 6.05 -2.88
N THR A 143 5.50 5.71 -3.20
CA THR A 143 5.04 5.40 -4.57
C THR A 143 5.43 6.51 -5.55
N PHE A 144 5.25 7.75 -5.16
CA PHE A 144 5.62 8.94 -5.93
C PHE A 144 6.69 9.80 -5.21
N GLY A 145 7.64 9.17 -4.55
CA GLY A 145 8.70 9.79 -3.75
C GLY A 145 9.85 10.44 -4.53
N ALA A 146 9.65 10.88 -5.78
CA ALA A 146 10.66 11.57 -6.58
C ALA A 146 10.14 12.88 -7.16
N PRO A 147 11.01 13.90 -7.37
CA PRO A 147 10.60 15.25 -7.80
C PRO A 147 9.80 15.31 -9.10
N MET A 148 9.98 14.33 -9.99
CA MET A 148 9.24 14.23 -11.25
C MET A 148 7.75 13.94 -11.03
N PHE A 149 7.37 13.39 -9.90
CA PHE A 149 5.99 13.13 -9.51
C PHE A 149 5.42 14.32 -8.72
N THR A 150 5.27 15.44 -9.39
CA THR A 150 4.51 16.60 -8.91
C THR A 150 3.25 16.69 -9.76
N PHE A 151 2.09 16.48 -9.12
CA PHE A 151 0.83 16.43 -9.84
C PHE A 151 0.26 17.85 -10.07
N PRO A 152 -0.45 18.07 -11.20
CA PRO A 152 -1.32 19.22 -11.34
C PRO A 152 -2.41 19.21 -10.25
N LYS A 153 -3.05 20.35 -10.01
CA LYS A 153 -4.18 20.41 -9.08
C LYS A 153 -5.28 19.44 -9.52
N ARG A 154 -5.82 18.69 -8.59
CA ARG A 154 -6.87 17.68 -8.83
C ARG A 154 -8.06 18.25 -9.62
N ARG A 155 -8.49 19.47 -9.28
CA ARG A 155 -9.54 20.16 -10.03
C ARG A 155 -9.22 20.37 -11.50
N ASP A 156 -7.97 20.73 -11.82
CA ASP A 156 -7.56 20.98 -13.21
C ASP A 156 -7.56 19.67 -14.00
N ILE A 157 -7.07 18.58 -13.38
CA ILE A 157 -7.14 17.23 -13.97
C ILE A 157 -8.60 16.82 -14.23
N ALA A 158 -9.50 17.05 -13.28
CA ALA A 158 -10.93 16.75 -13.43
C ALA A 158 -11.56 17.52 -14.60
N LEU A 159 -11.24 18.82 -14.71
CA LEU A 159 -11.72 19.66 -15.82
C LEU A 159 -11.14 19.21 -17.17
N ASP A 160 -9.88 18.78 -17.22
CA ASP A 160 -9.26 18.28 -18.45
C ASP A 160 -9.87 16.94 -18.88
N ILE A 161 -10.20 16.04 -17.95
CA ILE A 161 -10.93 14.78 -18.23
C ILE A 161 -12.30 15.11 -18.85
N VAL A 162 -13.05 16.00 -18.21
CA VAL A 162 -14.40 16.37 -18.67
C VAL A 162 -14.37 17.08 -20.02
N ARG A 163 -13.43 18.03 -20.21
CA ARG A 163 -13.25 18.74 -21.48
C ARG A 163 -12.96 17.76 -22.62
N TRP A 164 -11.99 16.88 -22.41
CA TRP A 164 -11.68 15.86 -23.40
C TRP A 164 -12.90 15.00 -23.74
N ALA A 165 -13.61 14.50 -22.74
CA ALA A 165 -14.74 13.62 -22.96
C ALA A 165 -15.87 14.33 -23.73
N THR A 166 -16.24 15.55 -23.28
CA THR A 166 -17.44 16.26 -23.80
C THR A 166 -17.19 17.13 -25.03
N MET A 167 -15.98 17.64 -25.20
CA MET A 167 -15.68 18.59 -26.30
C MET A 167 -14.79 17.98 -27.39
N GLU A 168 -14.16 16.84 -27.17
CA GLU A 168 -13.30 16.19 -28.16
C GLU A 168 -13.82 14.80 -28.56
N ALA A 169 -13.94 13.85 -27.60
CA ALA A 169 -14.29 12.47 -27.90
C ALA A 169 -15.74 12.33 -28.41
N ILE A 170 -16.72 12.77 -27.63
CA ILE A 170 -18.15 12.67 -28.00
C ILE A 170 -18.47 13.38 -29.32
N PRO A 171 -18.03 14.65 -29.57
CA PRO A 171 -18.28 15.31 -30.85
C PRO A 171 -17.62 14.62 -32.06
N ALA A 172 -16.52 13.89 -31.81
CA ALA A 172 -15.88 13.08 -32.86
C ALA A 172 -16.54 11.70 -33.08
N GLY A 173 -17.66 11.41 -32.43
CA GLY A 173 -18.38 10.13 -32.53
C GLY A 173 -17.65 9.00 -31.80
N ARG A 174 -16.76 9.30 -30.81
CA ARG A 174 -16.01 8.33 -30.04
C ARG A 174 -16.44 8.33 -28.59
N ILE A 175 -16.34 7.17 -27.95
CA ILE A 175 -16.71 6.96 -26.54
C ILE A 175 -15.48 7.17 -25.67
N PRO A 176 -15.42 8.23 -24.84
CA PRO A 176 -14.32 8.44 -23.91
C PRO A 176 -14.22 7.27 -22.94
N THR A 177 -13.04 6.61 -22.91
CA THR A 177 -12.83 5.38 -22.15
C THR A 177 -11.65 5.53 -21.23
N LEU A 178 -11.91 5.70 -19.93
CA LEU A 178 -10.85 5.85 -18.92
C LEU A 178 -10.39 4.49 -18.39
N LYS A 179 -9.12 4.21 -18.62
CA LYS A 179 -8.41 3.02 -18.09
C LYS A 179 -7.75 3.40 -16.78
N THR A 180 -8.15 2.74 -15.68
CA THR A 180 -7.70 3.09 -14.33
C THR A 180 -7.73 1.90 -13.38
N ASP A 181 -7.39 2.11 -12.11
CA ASP A 181 -7.51 1.10 -11.07
C ASP A 181 -8.98 0.96 -10.64
N SER A 182 -9.41 -0.27 -10.32
CA SER A 182 -10.82 -0.56 -10.00
C SER A 182 -11.23 -0.04 -8.62
N ILE A 183 -10.28 0.11 -7.68
CA ILE A 183 -10.50 0.66 -6.35
C ILE A 183 -9.86 2.05 -6.33
N GLY A 184 -10.56 3.07 -5.86
CA GLY A 184 -10.07 4.44 -5.71
C GLY A 184 -10.34 5.29 -6.94
N ASN A 185 -9.40 5.35 -7.87
CA ASN A 185 -9.47 6.23 -9.05
C ASN A 185 -10.76 6.04 -9.90
N ALA A 186 -11.26 4.81 -10.04
CA ALA A 186 -12.50 4.57 -10.80
C ALA A 186 -13.70 5.30 -10.18
N GLN A 187 -13.86 5.24 -8.87
CA GLN A 187 -14.96 5.87 -8.15
C GLN A 187 -14.83 7.40 -8.14
N GLU A 188 -13.61 7.90 -8.05
CA GLU A 188 -13.36 9.32 -8.17
C GLU A 188 -13.73 9.85 -9.55
N ILE A 189 -13.39 9.14 -10.63
CA ILE A 189 -13.75 9.53 -12.00
C ILE A 189 -15.27 9.49 -12.19
N ILE A 190 -15.97 8.47 -11.66
CA ILE A 190 -17.44 8.45 -11.67
C ILE A 190 -17.97 9.74 -11.05
N ARG A 191 -17.47 10.09 -9.85
CA ARG A 191 -17.93 11.27 -9.13
C ARG A 191 -17.59 12.57 -9.83
N ILE A 192 -16.45 12.67 -10.53
CA ILE A 192 -16.07 13.79 -11.38
C ILE A 192 -17.13 13.99 -12.48
N PHE A 193 -17.47 12.93 -13.21
CA PHE A 193 -18.50 13.01 -14.27
C PHE A 193 -19.87 13.39 -13.69
N ASN A 194 -20.29 12.78 -12.59
CA ASN A 194 -21.58 13.07 -11.95
C ASN A 194 -21.67 14.52 -11.45
N THR A 195 -20.53 15.10 -11.04
CA THR A 195 -20.51 16.47 -10.47
C THR A 195 -20.40 17.55 -11.55
N LEU A 196 -19.59 17.30 -12.59
CA LEU A 196 -19.18 18.32 -13.54
C LEU A 196 -19.89 18.20 -14.91
N THR A 197 -20.64 17.12 -15.16
CA THR A 197 -21.31 16.89 -16.45
C THR A 197 -22.69 16.24 -16.28
N LYS A 198 -23.39 16.09 -17.41
CA LYS A 198 -24.60 15.25 -17.55
C LYS A 198 -24.33 13.99 -18.38
N LEU A 199 -23.06 13.74 -18.75
CA LEU A 199 -22.68 12.57 -19.53
C LEU A 199 -22.82 11.32 -18.65
N PRO A 200 -23.66 10.33 -19.02
CA PRO A 200 -23.80 9.09 -18.28
C PRO A 200 -22.47 8.33 -18.21
N VAL A 201 -22.27 7.60 -17.11
CA VAL A 201 -21.07 6.78 -16.89
C VAL A 201 -21.45 5.31 -16.97
N VAL A 202 -20.74 4.55 -17.79
CA VAL A 202 -20.84 3.10 -17.87
C VAL A 202 -19.60 2.47 -17.26
N THR A 203 -19.78 1.49 -16.38
CA THR A 203 -18.69 0.81 -15.67
C THR A 203 -18.60 -0.65 -16.05
N THR A 204 -17.39 -1.19 -16.05
CA THR A 204 -17.18 -2.64 -16.24
C THR A 204 -17.30 -3.39 -14.93
N LYS A 205 -17.52 -4.70 -15.01
CA LYS A 205 -17.87 -5.59 -13.87
C LYS A 205 -17.10 -5.33 -12.56
N SER A 206 -15.77 -5.16 -12.59
CA SER A 206 -15.00 -4.93 -11.37
C SER A 206 -15.20 -3.50 -10.83
N ALA A 207 -15.25 -2.49 -11.71
CA ALA A 207 -15.54 -1.12 -11.31
C ALA A 207 -16.96 -1.00 -10.74
N THR A 208 -17.97 -1.66 -11.36
CA THR A 208 -19.33 -1.74 -10.84
C THR A 208 -19.37 -2.29 -9.43
N LYS A 209 -18.81 -3.48 -9.21
CA LYS A 209 -18.81 -4.14 -7.90
C LYS A 209 -18.17 -3.29 -6.79
N VAL A 210 -17.04 -2.66 -7.08
CA VAL A 210 -16.37 -1.76 -6.15
C VAL A 210 -17.21 -0.52 -5.88
N SER A 211 -17.80 0.07 -6.92
CA SER A 211 -18.66 1.25 -6.79
C SER A 211 -19.94 0.97 -6.02
N ASP A 212 -20.50 -0.25 -6.12
CA ASP A 212 -21.62 -0.69 -5.29
C ASP A 212 -21.27 -0.67 -3.81
N VAL A 213 -20.05 -1.12 -3.45
CA VAL A 213 -19.56 -1.03 -2.07
C VAL A 213 -19.44 0.44 -1.62
N TYR A 214 -18.84 1.31 -2.44
CA TYR A 214 -18.76 2.74 -2.12
C TYR A 214 -20.16 3.33 -1.85
N LYS A 215 -21.17 2.97 -2.64
CA LYS A 215 -22.57 3.42 -2.41
C LYS A 215 -23.12 2.91 -1.08
N CYS A 216 -22.85 1.66 -0.70
CA CYS A 216 -23.27 1.10 0.61
C CYS A 216 -22.68 1.90 1.79
N PHE A 217 -21.50 2.51 1.61
CA PHE A 217 -20.86 3.38 2.61
C PHE A 217 -21.14 4.89 2.39
N GLY A 218 -22.21 5.22 1.68
CA GLY A 218 -22.75 6.58 1.60
C GLY A 218 -22.15 7.46 0.48
N HIS A 219 -21.30 6.93 -0.39
CA HIS A 219 -20.83 7.70 -1.55
C HIS A 219 -21.92 7.79 -2.62
N ASN A 220 -22.25 9.01 -3.02
CA ASN A 220 -23.24 9.25 -4.07
C ASN A 220 -22.58 9.08 -5.44
N LEU A 221 -22.69 7.89 -6.04
CA LEU A 221 -22.16 7.52 -7.34
C LEU A 221 -23.29 7.10 -8.28
N GLU A 222 -23.37 7.71 -9.46
CA GLU A 222 -24.32 7.37 -10.51
C GLU A 222 -23.57 6.74 -11.69
N TYR A 223 -23.91 5.50 -12.03
CA TYR A 223 -23.32 4.75 -13.13
C TYR A 223 -24.23 3.60 -13.55
N TYR A 224 -23.97 3.03 -14.71
CA TYR A 224 -24.66 1.87 -15.26
C TYR A 224 -23.65 0.74 -15.48
N ASP A 225 -24.04 -0.49 -15.12
CA ASP A 225 -23.24 -1.67 -15.49
C ASP A 225 -23.28 -1.87 -17.00
N TYR A 226 -22.15 -2.14 -17.62
CA TYR A 226 -22.05 -2.32 -19.08
C TYR A 226 -22.87 -3.49 -19.63
N LYS A 227 -23.36 -4.39 -18.77
CA LYS A 227 -24.24 -5.53 -19.10
C LYS A 227 -25.69 -5.30 -18.71
N SER A 228 -26.03 -4.18 -18.10
CA SER A 228 -27.42 -3.85 -17.87
C SER A 228 -28.08 -3.37 -19.19
N PRO A 229 -29.41 -3.53 -19.34
CA PRO A 229 -30.11 -3.02 -20.54
C PRO A 229 -29.83 -1.55 -20.81
N GLU A 230 -29.81 -0.72 -19.76
CA GLU A 230 -29.53 0.71 -19.86
C GLU A 230 -28.06 0.97 -20.24
N GLY A 231 -27.12 0.15 -19.70
CA GLY A 231 -25.71 0.23 -20.06
C GLY A 231 -25.44 -0.14 -21.52
N GLU A 232 -26.12 -1.18 -22.03
CA GLU A 232 -26.05 -1.58 -23.44
C GLU A 232 -26.60 -0.49 -24.35
N GLU A 233 -27.77 0.09 -24.04
CA GLU A 233 -28.37 1.20 -24.80
C GLU A 233 -27.43 2.43 -24.84
N LEU A 234 -26.81 2.79 -23.71
CA LEU A 234 -25.85 3.87 -23.63
C LEU A 234 -24.61 3.62 -24.50
N LEU A 235 -24.10 2.40 -24.51
CA LEU A 235 -22.95 2.00 -25.34
C LEU A 235 -23.29 2.05 -26.82
N GLU A 236 -24.48 1.60 -27.22
CA GLU A 236 -24.98 1.67 -28.61
C GLU A 236 -25.16 3.11 -29.06
N SER A 237 -25.69 3.96 -28.19
CA SER A 237 -25.88 5.41 -28.50
C SER A 237 -24.54 6.14 -28.65
N GLY A 238 -23.46 5.63 -28.10
CA GLY A 238 -22.14 6.29 -28.04
C GLY A 238 -22.11 7.55 -27.16
N LYS A 239 -23.16 7.87 -26.41
CA LYS A 239 -23.29 9.09 -25.59
C LYS A 239 -23.06 8.82 -24.11
N CYS A 240 -21.94 8.19 -23.78
CA CYS A 240 -21.55 7.89 -22.41
C CYS A 240 -20.02 7.98 -22.26
N ALA A 241 -19.54 7.95 -21.02
CA ALA A 241 -18.14 7.71 -20.70
C ALA A 241 -17.99 6.29 -20.13
N ILE A 242 -16.93 5.58 -20.48
CA ILE A 242 -16.65 4.24 -19.96
C ILE A 242 -15.52 4.30 -18.95
N ILE A 243 -15.68 3.64 -17.79
CA ILE A 243 -14.63 3.43 -16.80
C ILE A 243 -14.33 1.95 -16.69
N SER A 244 -13.06 1.60 -16.85
CA SER A 244 -12.61 0.22 -17.00
C SER A 244 -11.22 0.00 -16.43
N PRO A 245 -10.92 -1.18 -15.85
CA PRO A 245 -9.55 -1.54 -15.45
C PRO A 245 -8.56 -1.46 -16.61
N LYS A 246 -7.30 -1.15 -16.30
CA LYS A 246 -6.20 -0.94 -17.27
C LYS A 246 -6.07 -2.07 -18.29
N GLY A 247 -6.19 -3.33 -17.88
CA GLY A 247 -6.04 -4.51 -18.72
C GLY A 247 -7.31 -5.00 -19.44
N SER A 248 -8.47 -4.38 -19.23
CA SER A 248 -9.74 -4.85 -19.81
C SER A 248 -9.83 -4.55 -21.30
N LYS A 249 -10.29 -5.54 -22.08
CA LYS A 249 -10.71 -5.37 -23.47
C LYS A 249 -12.22 -5.08 -23.49
N LEU A 250 -12.62 -4.12 -24.25
CA LEU A 250 -14.02 -3.76 -24.44
C LEU A 250 -14.42 -4.04 -25.90
N PRO A 251 -15.57 -4.66 -26.15
CA PRO A 251 -16.02 -5.02 -27.49
C PRO A 251 -16.72 -3.81 -28.17
N ASN A 252 -16.00 -2.73 -28.43
CA ASN A 252 -16.52 -1.57 -29.16
C ASN A 252 -15.38 -0.95 -29.98
N GLU A 253 -15.63 -0.65 -31.25
CA GLU A 253 -14.65 -0.11 -32.18
C GLU A 253 -14.49 1.42 -32.07
N ASN A 254 -15.46 2.11 -31.49
CA ASN A 254 -15.47 3.57 -31.40
C ASN A 254 -14.92 4.13 -30.09
N LEU A 255 -14.02 3.40 -29.41
CA LEU A 255 -13.45 3.86 -28.15
C LEU A 255 -12.37 4.92 -28.35
N ASP A 256 -12.35 5.92 -27.48
CA ASP A 256 -11.23 6.86 -27.30
C ASP A 256 -10.57 6.58 -25.93
N PRO A 257 -9.52 5.74 -25.87
CA PRO A 257 -8.94 5.34 -24.61
C PRO A 257 -7.99 6.40 -24.04
N ALA A 258 -8.13 6.67 -22.74
CA ALA A 258 -7.20 7.47 -21.95
C ALA A 258 -6.79 6.73 -20.68
N LEU A 259 -5.54 6.89 -20.24
CA LEU A 259 -5.05 6.37 -18.97
C LEU A 259 -5.30 7.40 -17.87
N ALA A 260 -5.89 7.02 -16.75
CA ALA A 260 -5.93 7.82 -15.52
C ALA A 260 -5.12 7.13 -14.42
N SER A 261 -3.98 7.73 -14.09
CA SER A 261 -3.02 7.19 -13.11
C SER A 261 -1.97 8.25 -12.76
N GLY A 262 -1.43 8.25 -11.54
CA GLY A 262 -0.33 9.12 -11.15
C GLY A 262 0.92 8.97 -12.03
N TRP A 263 1.16 7.80 -12.59
CA TRP A 263 2.25 7.54 -13.55
C TRP A 263 2.11 8.33 -14.85
N ALA A 264 0.92 8.88 -15.15
CA ALA A 264 0.66 9.65 -16.37
C ALA A 264 1.53 10.92 -16.48
N VAL A 265 2.05 11.46 -15.39
CA VAL A 265 3.00 12.59 -15.44
C VAL A 265 4.25 12.28 -16.28
N LEU A 266 4.63 11.01 -16.40
CA LEU A 266 5.79 10.57 -17.18
C LEU A 266 5.45 10.28 -18.65
N PHE A 267 4.17 10.27 -19.02
CA PHE A 267 3.74 9.94 -20.38
C PHE A 267 3.93 11.15 -21.30
N LYS A 268 4.94 11.06 -22.16
CA LYS A 268 5.20 12.02 -23.26
C LYS A 268 4.76 11.48 -24.62
N GLY A 269 3.80 10.55 -24.65
CA GLY A 269 3.48 9.74 -25.81
C GLY A 269 2.19 10.10 -26.55
N ARG A 270 1.86 9.27 -27.53
CA ARG A 270 0.65 9.38 -28.37
C ARG A 270 -0.64 9.03 -27.64
N GLN A 271 -0.56 8.34 -26.50
CA GLN A 271 -1.72 7.95 -25.70
C GLN A 271 -2.11 9.08 -24.78
N ARG A 272 -3.39 9.43 -24.75
CA ARG A 272 -3.95 10.39 -23.81
C ARG A 272 -3.84 9.84 -22.39
N ALA A 273 -3.40 10.67 -21.46
CA ALA A 273 -3.22 10.28 -20.08
C ALA A 273 -3.47 11.46 -19.13
N PHE A 274 -4.08 11.18 -17.99
CA PHE A 274 -4.39 12.14 -16.94
C PHE A 274 -3.71 11.71 -15.64
N ALA A 275 -2.97 12.62 -15.02
CA ALA A 275 -2.21 12.36 -13.79
C ALA A 275 -3.12 12.35 -12.54
N LEU A 276 -4.23 11.62 -12.60
CA LEU A 276 -5.13 11.41 -11.47
C LEU A 276 -4.59 10.27 -10.60
N SER A 277 -4.41 10.53 -9.32
CA SER A 277 -3.89 9.53 -8.37
C SER A 277 -4.56 9.67 -7.01
N ASP A 278 -4.83 8.56 -6.38
CA ASP A 278 -5.23 8.41 -4.99
C ASP A 278 -4.05 8.40 -4.01
N HIS A 279 -2.81 8.32 -4.51
CA HIS A 279 -1.59 8.49 -3.71
C HIS A 279 -1.12 9.94 -3.66
N ALA A 280 -0.39 10.27 -2.59
CA ALA A 280 0.29 11.54 -2.43
C ALA A 280 1.42 11.75 -3.44
N ASP A 281 1.61 12.97 -3.90
CA ASP A 281 2.73 13.37 -4.72
C ASP A 281 4.00 13.68 -3.88
N PHE A 282 5.13 13.89 -4.55
CA PHE A 282 6.41 14.18 -3.91
C PHE A 282 6.37 15.35 -2.92
N LYS A 283 5.70 16.45 -3.28
CA LYS A 283 5.65 17.65 -2.43
C LYS A 283 4.75 17.43 -1.22
N SER A 284 3.63 16.79 -1.43
CA SER A 284 2.67 16.46 -0.37
C SER A 284 3.27 15.49 0.63
N LEU A 285 4.02 14.46 0.16
CA LEU A 285 4.76 13.55 1.04
C LEU A 285 5.76 14.28 1.94
N LEU A 286 6.59 15.20 1.37
CA LEU A 286 7.53 15.99 2.18
C LEU A 286 6.80 16.90 3.18
N SER A 287 5.69 17.50 2.79
CA SER A 287 4.86 18.33 3.69
C SER A 287 4.27 17.49 4.84
N PHE A 288 3.73 16.32 4.54
CA PHE A 288 3.16 15.40 5.52
C PHE A 288 4.22 14.96 6.54
N ILE A 289 5.41 14.52 6.08
CA ILE A 289 6.52 14.13 6.96
C ILE A 289 6.88 15.26 7.92
N ARG A 290 6.96 16.51 7.42
CA ARG A 290 7.25 17.67 8.27
C ARG A 290 6.22 17.87 9.37
N HIS A 291 4.93 17.68 9.06
CA HIS A 291 3.84 17.87 10.03
C HIS A 291 3.73 16.72 11.03
N CYS A 292 4.17 15.51 10.69
CA CYS A 292 4.27 14.38 11.63
C CYS A 292 5.42 14.53 12.64
N LYS A 293 6.37 15.46 12.43
CA LYS A 293 7.52 15.76 13.30
C LYS A 293 8.31 14.53 13.76
N PRO A 294 8.60 13.56 12.89
CA PRO A 294 9.28 12.34 13.31
C PRO A 294 10.75 12.60 13.66
N LYS A 295 11.27 11.86 14.62
CA LYS A 295 12.73 11.78 14.89
C LYS A 295 13.43 11.00 13.80
N ARG A 296 12.74 10.02 13.19
CA ARG A 296 13.23 9.16 12.12
C ARG A 296 12.15 8.81 11.12
N VAL A 297 12.54 8.74 9.84
CA VAL A 297 11.66 8.27 8.76
C VAL A 297 12.22 6.99 8.16
N LEU A 298 11.36 5.99 8.04
CA LEU A 298 11.64 4.72 7.38
C LEU A 298 10.77 4.65 6.12
N THR A 299 11.39 4.63 4.95
CA THR A 299 10.66 4.58 3.68
C THR A 299 10.31 3.15 3.33
N PHE A 300 9.07 2.93 2.93
CA PHE A 300 8.52 1.62 2.63
C PHE A 300 7.64 1.73 1.39
N HIS A 301 7.38 0.66 0.67
CA HIS A 301 6.52 0.61 -0.51
C HIS A 301 6.82 1.75 -1.52
N GLY A 302 7.09 1.42 -2.81
CA GLY A 302 7.43 2.42 -3.85
C GLY A 302 8.60 2.03 -4.76
N GLY A 303 9.05 0.77 -4.73
CA GLY A 303 10.10 0.29 -5.61
C GLY A 303 11.43 1.04 -5.45
N THR A 304 11.97 1.62 -6.53
CA THR A 304 13.22 2.39 -6.50
C THR A 304 13.12 3.64 -5.65
N MET A 305 11.95 4.28 -5.57
CA MET A 305 11.71 5.49 -4.77
C MET A 305 11.96 5.25 -3.28
N THR A 306 11.72 4.03 -2.79
CA THR A 306 12.04 3.65 -1.41
C THR A 306 13.50 3.92 -1.04
N LYS A 307 14.44 3.78 -1.99
CA LYS A 307 15.87 4.00 -1.79
C LYS A 307 16.29 5.46 -2.03
N GLU A 308 15.61 6.17 -2.91
CA GLU A 308 15.97 7.52 -3.34
C GLU A 308 15.35 8.60 -2.45
N PHE A 309 14.10 8.43 -2.04
CA PHE A 309 13.35 9.43 -1.26
C PHE A 309 14.01 9.79 0.08
N PRO A 310 14.66 8.88 0.83
CA PRO A 310 15.38 9.22 2.06
C PRO A 310 16.41 10.34 1.89
N GLU A 311 17.09 10.42 0.75
CA GLU A 311 18.04 11.50 0.48
C GLU A 311 17.35 12.88 0.42
N TYR A 312 16.20 12.94 -0.25
CA TYR A 312 15.41 14.17 -0.31
C TYR A 312 14.87 14.57 1.07
N ILE A 313 14.43 13.61 1.89
CA ILE A 313 13.97 13.87 3.27
C ILE A 313 15.10 14.49 4.08
N ARG A 314 16.28 13.85 4.11
CA ARG A 314 17.45 14.38 4.83
C ARG A 314 17.84 15.78 4.35
N LYS A 315 17.92 15.98 3.05
CA LYS A 315 18.33 17.25 2.43
C LYS A 315 17.31 18.37 2.62
N LYS A 316 16.01 18.08 2.55
CA LYS A 316 14.94 19.09 2.58
C LYS A 316 14.39 19.36 3.97
N LEU A 317 14.40 18.34 4.84
CA LEU A 317 13.75 18.40 6.16
C LEU A 317 14.76 18.31 7.32
N GLY A 318 15.99 17.85 7.06
CA GLY A 318 17.01 17.65 8.12
C GLY A 318 16.69 16.47 9.05
N VAL A 319 15.74 15.60 8.68
CA VAL A 319 15.31 14.45 9.47
C VAL A 319 16.07 13.22 9.03
N GLU A 320 16.49 12.37 9.98
CA GLU A 320 17.10 11.08 9.67
C GLU A 320 16.12 10.23 8.87
N ALA A 321 16.54 9.75 7.71
CA ALA A 321 15.69 8.92 6.85
C ALA A 321 16.49 7.84 6.15
N ARG A 322 15.90 6.64 6.02
CA ARG A 322 16.47 5.49 5.30
C ARG A 322 15.38 4.52 4.85
N PRO A 323 15.66 3.59 3.93
CA PRO A 323 14.74 2.52 3.61
C PRO A 323 14.50 1.64 4.83
N LEU A 324 13.26 1.21 5.04
CA LEU A 324 12.95 0.14 5.96
C LEU A 324 13.52 -1.17 5.40
N THR A 325 14.27 -1.89 6.23
CA THR A 325 14.89 -3.16 5.87
C THR A 325 14.58 -4.20 6.95
N SER A 326 15.12 -5.40 6.80
CA SER A 326 15.08 -6.46 7.81
C SER A 326 15.87 -6.14 9.09
N LYS A 327 16.75 -5.13 9.05
CA LYS A 327 17.48 -4.68 10.24
C LYS A 327 16.52 -4.05 11.25
N GLU A 328 16.79 -4.32 12.53
CA GLU A 328 15.99 -3.79 13.64
C GLU A 328 16.29 -2.29 13.85
N GLU A 329 15.30 -1.46 13.57
CA GLU A 329 15.33 -0.02 13.80
C GLU A 329 14.75 0.31 15.17
N THR A 330 15.37 1.23 15.89
CA THR A 330 14.93 1.74 17.19
C THR A 330 14.87 3.25 17.18
N LEU A 331 14.42 3.86 18.27
CA LEU A 331 14.47 5.33 18.44
C LEU A 331 15.89 5.88 18.36
N ASN A 332 16.90 5.12 18.76
CA ASN A 332 18.30 5.54 18.86
C ASN A 332 19.18 5.10 17.69
N GLY A 333 18.67 4.36 16.73
CA GLY A 333 19.42 3.88 15.58
C GLY A 333 19.09 2.45 15.19
N THR A 334 19.81 1.93 14.21
CA THR A 334 19.78 0.50 13.85
C THR A 334 20.51 -0.30 14.90
N ILE A 335 19.93 -1.38 15.37
CA ILE A 335 20.63 -2.32 16.25
C ILE A 335 21.72 -3.01 15.42
N GLN A 336 22.95 -2.86 15.85
CA GLN A 336 24.07 -3.67 15.38
C GLN A 336 24.37 -4.75 16.42
N HIS A 337 24.19 -5.99 16.03
CA HIS A 337 24.53 -7.11 16.91
C HIS A 337 26.04 -7.21 17.03
N GLY A 338 26.52 -7.37 18.26
CA GLY A 338 27.97 -7.47 18.54
C GLY A 338 28.60 -8.64 17.76
N GLU A 339 29.83 -8.46 17.27
CA GLU A 339 30.52 -9.45 16.41
C GLU A 339 30.60 -10.87 17.03
N SER A 340 30.76 -10.96 18.36
CA SER A 340 30.74 -12.21 19.08
C SER A 340 29.38 -12.92 19.02
N ARG A 341 28.30 -12.18 19.02
CA ARG A 341 26.92 -12.70 18.96
C ARG A 341 26.60 -13.21 17.56
N ILE A 342 26.99 -12.47 16.52
CA ILE A 342 26.86 -12.91 15.11
C ILE A 342 27.72 -14.16 14.87
N LYS A 343 28.96 -14.21 15.35
CA LYS A 343 29.80 -15.41 15.25
C LYS A 343 29.18 -16.64 15.92
N ALA A 344 28.56 -16.47 17.08
CA ALA A 344 27.83 -17.56 17.75
C ALA A 344 26.61 -18.02 16.93
N CYS A 345 25.86 -17.09 16.37
CA CYS A 345 24.72 -17.39 15.48
C CYS A 345 25.19 -18.09 14.19
N VAL A 346 26.29 -17.67 13.55
CA VAL A 346 26.95 -18.36 12.43
C VAL A 346 27.21 -19.83 12.75
N ASN A 347 27.86 -20.10 13.89
CA ASN A 347 28.15 -21.47 14.29
C ASN A 347 26.88 -22.31 14.46
N GLN A 348 25.83 -21.72 15.00
CA GLN A 348 24.56 -22.41 15.20
C GLN A 348 23.83 -22.63 13.88
N LEU A 349 23.80 -21.62 12.98
CA LEU A 349 23.20 -21.73 11.65
C LEU A 349 23.89 -22.81 10.83
N LEU A 350 25.22 -22.83 10.79
CA LEU A 350 25.98 -23.86 10.06
C LEU A 350 25.76 -25.28 10.63
N ARG A 351 25.48 -25.42 11.93
CA ARG A 351 25.06 -26.70 12.52
C ARG A 351 23.63 -27.09 12.12
N THR A 352 22.79 -26.14 11.84
CA THR A 352 21.38 -26.33 11.46
C THR A 352 21.23 -26.70 9.98
N ILE A 353 22.04 -26.09 9.12
CA ILE A 353 22.13 -26.39 7.68
C ILE A 353 23.10 -27.55 7.47
N ARG A 354 22.58 -28.79 7.41
CA ARG A 354 23.44 -30.01 7.37
C ARG A 354 23.58 -30.62 5.97
N ILE A 355 22.73 -30.30 5.04
CA ILE A 355 22.66 -30.98 3.73
C ILE A 355 23.14 -30.00 2.64
N PRO A 356 24.32 -30.22 2.02
CA PRO A 356 24.78 -29.43 0.90
C PRO A 356 23.79 -29.47 -0.27
N GLY A 357 23.55 -28.32 -0.89
CA GLY A 357 22.63 -28.20 -2.03
C GLY A 357 21.13 -28.20 -1.67
N PHE A 358 20.76 -28.52 -0.44
CA PHE A 358 19.37 -28.41 0.02
C PHE A 358 19.02 -26.95 0.30
N GLU A 359 17.82 -26.55 -0.12
CA GLU A 359 17.31 -25.19 0.08
C GLU A 359 16.55 -25.07 1.38
N TYR A 360 17.02 -24.22 2.27
CA TYR A 360 16.39 -23.95 3.57
C TYR A 360 15.62 -22.65 3.54
N GLY A 361 14.31 -22.70 3.80
CA GLY A 361 13.48 -21.48 3.88
C GLY A 361 13.91 -20.58 5.03
N THR A 362 14.09 -19.28 4.76
CA THR A 362 14.45 -18.29 5.80
C THR A 362 13.52 -18.32 7.02
N PRO A 363 12.18 -18.41 6.88
CA PRO A 363 11.29 -18.49 8.04
C PRO A 363 11.49 -19.74 8.89
N TRP A 364 11.89 -20.85 8.27
CA TRP A 364 12.20 -22.07 9.02
C TRP A 364 13.48 -21.90 9.80
N LEU A 365 14.52 -21.32 9.20
CA LEU A 365 15.80 -21.04 9.87
C LEU A 365 15.61 -20.09 11.06
N GLU A 366 14.84 -19.01 10.87
CA GLU A 366 14.52 -18.08 11.96
C GLU A 366 13.84 -18.80 13.13
N LYS A 367 12.87 -19.67 12.85
CA LYS A 367 12.18 -20.46 13.87
C LYS A 367 13.11 -21.41 14.60
N GLU A 368 14.03 -22.06 13.90
CA GLU A 368 15.00 -22.99 14.52
C GLU A 368 16.04 -22.25 15.37
N LEU A 369 16.53 -21.10 14.88
CA LEU A 369 17.51 -20.29 15.63
C LEU A 369 16.87 -19.56 16.81
N ALA A 370 15.58 -19.19 16.71
CA ALA A 370 14.83 -18.61 17.83
C ALA A 370 14.70 -19.56 19.00
N LYS A 371 14.63 -20.89 18.80
CA LYS A 371 14.68 -21.91 19.85
C LYS A 371 16.02 -21.90 20.62
N GLN A 372 17.07 -21.37 20.01
CA GLN A 372 18.39 -21.21 20.55
C GLN A 372 18.65 -19.80 21.11
N GLY A 373 17.61 -18.95 21.15
CA GLY A 373 17.65 -17.61 21.70
C GLY A 373 18.23 -16.54 20.77
N TYR A 374 18.24 -16.78 19.45
CA TYR A 374 18.61 -15.77 18.45
C TYR A 374 17.38 -15.07 17.90
N SER A 375 17.48 -13.76 17.72
CA SER A 375 16.42 -12.99 17.05
C SER A 375 16.41 -13.22 15.53
N SER A 376 15.30 -12.87 14.86
CA SER A 376 15.26 -12.91 13.41
C SER A 376 16.26 -11.94 12.78
N GLY A 377 16.50 -10.77 13.40
CA GLY A 377 17.52 -9.83 12.95
C GLY A 377 18.93 -10.42 13.01
N GLU A 378 19.29 -11.14 14.10
CA GLU A 378 20.56 -11.86 14.21
C GLU A 378 20.67 -12.96 13.16
N THR A 379 19.58 -13.66 12.88
CA THR A 379 19.54 -14.71 11.86
C THR A 379 19.78 -14.14 10.46
N GLU A 380 19.10 -13.05 10.09
CA GLU A 380 19.30 -12.40 8.78
C GLU A 380 20.68 -11.79 8.62
N GLU A 381 21.18 -11.07 9.63
CA GLU A 381 22.53 -10.51 9.62
C GLU A 381 23.60 -11.63 9.48
N THR A 382 23.33 -12.77 10.09
CA THR A 382 24.17 -13.98 9.95
C THR A 382 24.11 -14.55 8.54
N ILE A 383 22.92 -14.63 7.94
CA ILE A 383 22.73 -15.08 6.56
C ILE A 383 23.48 -14.13 5.59
N ASP A 384 23.29 -12.82 5.74
CA ASP A 384 23.97 -11.82 4.91
C ASP A 384 25.48 -11.88 5.01
N PHE A 385 26.00 -12.07 6.23
CA PHE A 385 27.43 -12.29 6.47
C PHE A 385 27.96 -13.52 5.74
N LEU A 386 27.23 -14.65 5.78
CA LEU A 386 27.64 -15.88 5.12
C LEU A 386 27.49 -15.82 3.59
N VAL A 387 26.49 -15.13 3.09
CA VAL A 387 26.32 -14.85 1.65
C VAL A 387 27.45 -13.95 1.14
N GLY A 388 27.78 -12.89 1.85
CA GLY A 388 28.89 -12.00 1.51
C GLY A 388 30.27 -12.70 1.50
N ARG A 389 30.40 -13.83 2.18
CA ARG A 389 31.59 -14.67 2.17
C ARG A 389 31.53 -15.86 1.16
N GLY A 390 30.45 -15.97 0.40
CA GLY A 390 30.27 -17.03 -0.57
C GLY A 390 30.03 -18.41 0.06
N ILE A 391 29.66 -18.49 1.34
CA ILE A 391 29.36 -19.76 2.04
C ILE A 391 27.91 -20.18 1.79
N LEU A 392 27.00 -19.19 1.66
CA LEU A 392 25.60 -19.39 1.30
C LEU A 392 25.25 -18.64 0.03
N VAL A 393 24.23 -19.12 -0.66
CA VAL A 393 23.60 -18.46 -1.81
C VAL A 393 22.14 -18.19 -1.47
N LYS A 394 21.68 -16.95 -1.62
CA LYS A 394 20.26 -16.61 -1.54
C LYS A 394 19.51 -17.17 -2.75
N THR A 395 18.32 -17.68 -2.50
CA THR A 395 17.40 -18.21 -3.51
C THR A 395 16.03 -17.52 -3.34
N GLU A 396 15.09 -17.77 -4.24
CA GLU A 396 13.73 -17.21 -4.11
C GLU A 396 12.99 -17.68 -2.86
N LYS A 397 13.32 -18.87 -2.33
CA LYS A 397 12.64 -19.49 -1.19
C LYS A 397 13.44 -19.45 0.12
N GLY A 398 14.72 -19.07 0.05
CA GLY A 398 15.57 -19.06 1.25
C GLY A 398 17.06 -19.02 0.93
N VAL A 399 17.82 -19.95 1.51
CA VAL A 399 19.26 -20.06 1.33
C VAL A 399 19.70 -21.51 1.13
N LYS A 400 20.80 -21.72 0.43
CA LYS A 400 21.51 -23.01 0.31
C LYS A 400 23.00 -22.82 0.50
N MET A 401 23.71 -23.87 0.89
CA MET A 401 25.18 -23.87 0.87
C MET A 401 25.70 -23.76 -0.56
N SER A 402 26.73 -22.94 -0.72
CA SER A 402 27.39 -22.71 -2.03
C SER A 402 28.04 -23.98 -2.56
#